data_e19b985fba808d033626c164ef5a9d3e
#
_entry.id   e19b985fba808d033626c164ef5a9d3e
#
_cell.length_a   1.000
_cell.length_b   1.000
_cell.length_c   1.000
_cell.angle_alpha   90.00
_cell.angle_beta   90.00
_cell.angle_gamma   90.00
#
_symmetry.space_group_name_H-M   'P 1'
#
loop_
_entity.id
_entity.type
_entity.pdbx_description
1 polymer ?
#
loop_
_entity_poly.entity_id
_entity_poly.type
_entity_poly.pdbx_seq_one_letter_code
_entity_poly.pdbx_strand_id
1 'polypeptide(L)'
;MDLRQRAERARLWLTTVAWPFWTAHGLDTAREGFHESLHQADASCGAGFRRLRVLARQTYVFSRAAQYGFADGEQLVALGLRRLREARGADGLYPWRFDLDHTP
;
A
#
# COMPACT_ATOMS: atom_id res chain seq x y z
N MET A 1 -8.97 2.27 30.46
CA MET A 1 -7.79 2.04 29.59
C MET A 1 -7.08 3.36 29.38
N ASP A 2 -5.83 3.46 29.80
CA ASP A 2 -5.04 4.68 29.64
C ASP A 2 -4.49 4.82 28.19
N LEU A 3 -3.80 5.91 27.93
CA LEU A 3 -3.27 6.20 26.60
C LEU A 3 -2.24 5.16 26.13
N ARG A 4 -1.36 4.70 27.04
CA ARG A 4 -0.35 3.69 26.73
C ARG A 4 -1.00 2.37 26.32
N GLN A 5 -2.02 1.93 27.05
CA GLN A 5 -2.76 0.71 26.73
C GLN A 5 -3.47 0.82 25.39
N ARG A 6 -4.05 1.97 25.08
CA ARG A 6 -4.70 2.22 23.79
C ARG A 6 -3.71 2.19 22.65
N ALA A 7 -2.54 2.81 22.82
CA ALA A 7 -1.48 2.81 21.82
C ALA A 7 -0.96 1.39 21.56
N GLU A 8 -0.74 0.61 22.61
CA GLU A 8 -0.28 -0.78 22.48
C GLU A 8 -1.33 -1.65 21.78
N ARG A 9 -2.61 -1.45 22.11
CA ARG A 9 -3.69 -2.17 21.43
C ARG A 9 -3.76 -1.83 19.95
N ALA A 10 -3.59 -0.55 19.59
CA ALA A 10 -3.55 -0.13 18.20
C ALA A 10 -2.35 -0.74 17.46
N ARG A 11 -1.18 -0.74 18.09
CA ARG A 11 0.02 -1.35 17.52
C ARG A 11 -0.17 -2.85 17.29
N LEU A 12 -0.75 -3.54 18.24
CA LEU A 12 -1.03 -4.97 18.12
C LEU A 12 -1.98 -5.25 16.96
N TRP A 13 -3.02 -4.45 16.79
CA TRP A 13 -3.94 -4.58 15.67
C TRP A 13 -3.24 -4.35 14.33
N LEU A 14 -2.39 -3.32 14.24
CA LEU A 14 -1.63 -3.06 13.02
C LEU A 14 -0.73 -4.23 12.65
N THR A 15 0.02 -4.76 13.62
CA THR A 15 1.01 -5.81 13.36
C THR A 15 0.39 -7.18 13.12
N THR A 16 -0.75 -7.49 13.72
CA THR A 16 -1.36 -8.82 13.64
C THR A 16 -2.55 -8.89 12.67
N VAL A 17 -3.17 -7.77 12.34
CA VAL A 17 -4.37 -7.73 11.49
C VAL A 17 -4.17 -6.88 10.25
N ALA A 18 -3.95 -5.57 10.41
CA ALA A 18 -4.02 -4.64 9.30
C ALA A 18 -2.89 -4.84 8.28
N TRP A 19 -1.65 -4.83 8.71
CA TRP A 19 -0.52 -4.99 7.78
C TRP A 19 -0.49 -6.37 7.12
N PRO A 20 -0.72 -7.48 7.84
CA PRO A 20 -0.83 -8.78 7.18
C PRO A 20 -1.98 -8.87 6.18
N PHE A 21 -3.14 -8.30 6.54
CA PHE A 21 -4.31 -8.27 5.63
C PHE A 21 -3.99 -7.52 4.33
N TRP A 22 -3.44 -6.31 4.43
CA TRP A 22 -3.12 -5.51 3.25
C TRP A 22 -1.97 -6.09 2.43
N THR A 23 -1.04 -6.82 3.05
CA THR A 23 -0.01 -7.57 2.35
C THR A 23 -0.62 -8.72 1.56
N ALA A 24 -1.54 -9.47 2.17
CA ALA A 24 -2.17 -10.63 1.54
C ALA A 24 -3.15 -10.25 0.43
N HIS A 25 -3.94 -9.18 0.63
CA HIS A 25 -5.07 -8.85 -0.24
C HIS A 25 -4.90 -7.54 -1.01
N GLY A 26 -4.14 -6.60 -0.48
CA GLY A 26 -3.95 -5.29 -1.11
C GLY A 26 -2.89 -5.25 -2.18
N LEU A 27 -2.10 -6.30 -2.31
CA LEU A 27 -1.02 -6.40 -3.29
C LEU A 27 -1.53 -7.13 -4.55
N ASP A 28 -1.40 -6.47 -5.70
CA ASP A 28 -1.65 -7.07 -7.00
C ASP A 28 -0.34 -7.73 -7.46
N THR A 29 -0.16 -9.00 -7.11
CA THR A 29 1.08 -9.72 -7.38
C THR A 29 1.30 -9.95 -8.87
N ALA A 30 0.23 -10.14 -9.64
CA ALA A 30 0.31 -10.39 -11.08
C ALA A 30 0.85 -9.18 -11.84
N ARG A 31 0.50 -7.97 -11.40
CA ARG A 31 0.93 -6.71 -12.03
C ARG A 31 1.94 -5.93 -11.21
N GLU A 32 2.37 -6.48 -10.08
CA GLU A 32 3.35 -5.87 -9.18
C GLU A 32 2.98 -4.43 -8.79
N GLY A 33 1.85 -4.30 -8.11
CA GLY A 33 1.35 -3.01 -7.66
C GLY A 33 0.41 -3.14 -6.48
N PHE A 34 -0.17 -2.03 -6.06
CA PHE A 34 -1.18 -2.01 -5.00
C PHE A 34 -2.56 -1.85 -5.60
N HIS A 35 -3.51 -2.64 -5.12
CA HIS A 35 -4.91 -2.49 -5.50
C HIS A 35 -5.45 -1.13 -5.03
N GLU A 36 -6.31 -0.53 -5.85
CA GLU A 36 -6.93 0.77 -5.55
C GLU A 36 -7.83 0.73 -4.31
N SER A 37 -8.59 -0.36 -4.18
CA SER A 37 -9.54 -0.56 -3.10
C SER A 37 -9.86 -2.04 -2.97
N LEU A 38 -10.40 -2.44 -1.83
CA LEU A 38 -10.85 -3.80 -1.59
C LEU A 38 -12.30 -3.81 -1.14
N HIS A 39 -13.08 -4.75 -1.64
CA HIS A 39 -14.45 -4.97 -1.16
C HIS A 39 -14.42 -5.60 0.23
N GLN A 40 -15.25 -5.10 1.13
CA GLN A 40 -15.30 -5.61 2.50
C GLN A 40 -15.75 -7.07 2.57
N ALA A 41 -16.61 -7.49 1.65
CA ALA A 41 -17.19 -8.82 1.70
C ALA A 41 -16.20 -9.94 1.36
N ASP A 42 -15.31 -9.73 0.38
CA ASP A 42 -14.45 -10.79 -0.15
C ASP A 42 -12.99 -10.36 -0.39
N ALA A 43 -12.64 -9.13 -0.03
CA ALA A 43 -11.31 -8.56 -0.23
C ALA A 43 -10.87 -8.49 -1.70
N SER A 44 -11.80 -8.53 -2.66
CA SER A 44 -11.49 -8.37 -4.08
C SER A 44 -11.40 -6.89 -4.47
N CYS A 45 -10.66 -6.59 -5.54
CA CYS A 45 -10.57 -5.25 -6.11
C CYS A 45 -11.39 -5.20 -7.40
N GLY A 46 -12.45 -4.36 -7.41
CA GLY A 46 -13.27 -4.14 -8.61
C GLY A 46 -12.87 -2.92 -9.42
N ALA A 47 -11.91 -2.12 -8.95
CA ALA A 47 -11.49 -0.92 -9.66
C ALA A 47 -10.64 -1.27 -10.87
N GLY A 48 -10.94 -0.63 -12.02
CA GLY A 48 -10.18 -0.82 -13.25
C GLY A 48 -9.06 0.20 -13.43
N PHE A 49 -8.62 0.83 -12.36
CA PHE A 49 -7.61 1.89 -12.40
C PHE A 49 -6.82 1.93 -11.09
N ARG A 50 -5.74 2.72 -11.10
CA ARG A 50 -4.91 3.00 -9.92
C ARG A 50 -4.70 4.52 -9.82
N ARG A 51 -4.76 5.08 -8.62
CA ARG A 51 -4.45 6.50 -8.40
C ARG A 51 -3.09 6.65 -7.75
N LEU A 52 -2.39 7.70 -8.14
CA LEU A 52 -1.09 8.04 -7.56
C LEU A 52 -1.16 8.17 -6.04
N ARG A 53 -2.24 8.79 -5.53
CA ARG A 53 -2.38 9.01 -4.09
C ARG A 53 -2.46 7.71 -3.29
N VAL A 54 -3.08 6.67 -3.85
CA VAL A 54 -3.14 5.35 -3.18
C VAL A 54 -1.77 4.70 -3.20
N LEU A 55 -1.07 4.75 -4.31
CA LEU A 55 0.30 4.26 -4.42
C LEU A 55 1.21 4.94 -3.38
N ALA A 56 1.16 6.26 -3.28
CA ALA A 56 1.97 7.01 -2.32
C ALA A 56 1.61 6.66 -0.88
N ARG A 57 0.32 6.57 -0.57
CA ARG A 57 -0.14 6.23 0.78
C ARG A 57 0.24 4.82 1.21
N GLN A 58 0.09 3.84 0.33
CA GLN A 58 0.48 2.46 0.63
C GLN A 58 1.99 2.35 0.83
N THR A 59 2.77 3.04 0.00
CA THR A 59 4.22 3.09 0.17
C THR A 59 4.58 3.67 1.54
N TYR A 60 3.93 4.76 1.94
CA TYR A 60 4.14 5.36 3.26
C TYR A 60 3.76 4.39 4.39
N VAL A 61 2.60 3.75 4.30
CA VAL A 61 2.13 2.82 5.33
C VAL A 61 3.14 1.68 5.53
N PHE A 62 3.64 1.09 4.46
CA PHE A 62 4.60 -0.01 4.58
C PHE A 62 5.98 0.46 5.02
N SER A 63 6.36 1.72 4.73
CA SER A 63 7.59 2.29 5.30
C SER A 63 7.50 2.40 6.82
N ARG A 64 6.34 2.80 7.34
CA ARG A 64 6.09 2.83 8.79
C ARG A 64 6.05 1.41 9.37
N ALA A 65 5.41 0.49 8.67
CA ALA A 65 5.38 -0.91 9.10
C ALA A 65 6.80 -1.50 9.20
N ALA A 66 7.66 -1.23 8.24
CA ALA A 66 9.06 -1.66 8.26
C ALA A 66 9.80 -1.10 9.48
N GLN A 67 9.56 0.16 9.84
CA GLN A 67 10.16 0.77 11.02
C GLN A 67 9.74 0.08 12.32
N TYR A 68 8.55 -0.50 12.34
CA TYR A 68 8.05 -1.28 13.49
C TYR A 68 8.40 -2.76 13.41
N GLY A 69 9.25 -3.16 12.47
CA GLY A 69 9.74 -4.53 12.38
C GLY A 69 8.85 -5.49 11.59
N PHE A 70 7.87 -4.98 10.85
CA PHE A 70 7.05 -5.84 9.98
C PHE A 70 7.91 -6.38 8.82
N ALA A 71 8.05 -7.71 8.74
CA ALA A 71 9.04 -8.36 7.89
C ALA A 71 8.89 -8.03 6.39
N ASP A 72 7.64 -7.94 5.89
CA ASP A 72 7.38 -7.67 4.48
C ASP A 72 7.44 -6.18 4.12
N GLY A 73 7.57 -5.30 5.12
CA GLY A 73 7.49 -3.85 4.93
C GLY A 73 8.53 -3.32 3.95
N GLU A 74 9.79 -3.71 4.10
CA GLU A 74 10.87 -3.22 3.24
C GLU A 74 10.66 -3.59 1.76
N GLN A 75 10.24 -4.82 1.51
CA GLN A 75 9.97 -5.29 0.15
C GLN A 75 8.83 -4.51 -0.50
N LEU A 76 7.77 -4.24 0.26
CA LEU A 76 6.61 -3.50 -0.23
C LEU A 76 6.93 -2.01 -0.43
N VAL A 77 7.78 -1.43 0.40
CA VAL A 77 8.31 -0.08 0.17
C VAL A 77 9.13 -0.03 -1.11
N ALA A 78 10.00 -1.00 -1.34
CA ALA A 78 10.81 -1.06 -2.55
C ALA A 78 9.93 -1.12 -3.80
N LEU A 79 8.86 -1.92 -3.77
CA LEU A 79 7.87 -1.98 -4.85
C LEU A 79 7.22 -0.61 -5.06
N GLY A 80 6.74 0.01 -4.00
CA GLY A 80 6.08 1.31 -4.07
C GLY A 80 6.98 2.41 -4.62
N LEU A 81 8.23 2.46 -4.15
CA LEU A 81 9.20 3.44 -4.63
C LEU A 81 9.55 3.23 -6.10
N ARG A 82 9.67 1.98 -6.53
CA ARG A 82 9.90 1.67 -7.94
C ARG A 82 8.76 2.19 -8.80
N ARG A 83 7.51 1.92 -8.40
CA ARG A 83 6.34 2.39 -9.14
C ARG A 83 6.22 3.91 -9.15
N LEU A 84 6.59 4.57 -8.05
CA LEU A 84 6.62 6.04 -7.99
C LEU A 84 7.67 6.62 -8.94
N ARG A 85 8.85 6.03 -9.00
CA ARG A 85 9.90 6.48 -9.94
C ARG A 85 9.46 6.31 -11.39
N GLU A 86 8.87 5.17 -11.73
CA GLU A 86 8.36 4.88 -13.07
C GLU A 86 7.20 5.80 -13.45
N ALA A 87 6.42 6.24 -12.48
CA ALA A 87 5.27 7.11 -12.70
C ALA A 87 5.65 8.53 -13.11
N ARG A 88 6.84 8.97 -12.72
CA ARG A 88 7.29 10.33 -13.01
C ARG A 88 7.54 10.49 -14.50
N GLY A 89 6.86 11.48 -15.12
CA GLY A 89 7.04 11.80 -16.53
C GLY A 89 8.36 12.49 -16.81
N ALA A 90 8.71 12.57 -18.10
CA ALA A 90 9.91 13.24 -18.55
C ALA A 90 9.95 14.73 -18.18
N ASP A 91 8.77 15.36 -18.03
CA ASP A 91 8.60 16.74 -17.57
C ASP A 91 8.73 16.90 -16.05
N GLY A 92 8.95 15.80 -15.31
CA GLY A 92 9.04 15.80 -13.86
C GLY A 92 7.70 15.75 -13.14
N LEU A 93 6.58 15.71 -13.86
CA LEU A 93 5.24 15.68 -13.30
C LEU A 93 4.76 14.24 -13.16
N TYR A 94 3.77 14.05 -12.29
CA TYR A 94 3.15 12.75 -12.05
C TYR A 94 1.72 12.77 -12.56
N PRO A 95 1.28 11.68 -13.26
CA PRO A 95 -0.14 11.53 -13.57
C PRO A 95 -0.89 11.24 -12.28
N TRP A 96 -2.15 11.63 -12.21
CA TRP A 96 -2.96 11.37 -11.00
C TRP A 96 -3.60 9.97 -11.04
N ARG A 97 -3.64 9.34 -12.22
CA ARG A 97 -4.33 8.08 -12.46
C ARG A 97 -3.58 7.24 -13.51
N PHE A 98 -3.65 5.93 -13.34
CA PHE A 98 -3.06 4.92 -14.23
C PHE A 98 -4.10 3.87 -14.55
N ASP A 99 -3.93 3.13 -15.65
CA ASP A 99 -4.64 1.88 -15.84
C ASP A 99 -4.02 0.77 -14.96
N LEU A 100 -4.56 -0.44 -15.05
CA LEU A 100 -4.07 -1.56 -14.24
C LEU A 100 -2.64 -1.98 -14.60
N ASP A 101 -2.18 -1.67 -15.81
CA ASP A 101 -0.83 -1.97 -16.27
C ASP A 101 0.15 -0.81 -16.01
N HIS A 102 -0.22 0.12 -15.14
CA HIS A 102 0.60 1.27 -14.72
C HIS A 102 0.83 2.30 -15.84
N THR A 103 0.04 2.31 -16.88
CA THR A 103 0.07 3.31 -17.94
C THR A 103 -0.84 4.49 -17.60
N PRO A 104 -0.38 5.74 -17.73
CA PRO A 104 -1.19 6.92 -17.46
C PRO A 104 -2.45 7.04 -18.31
#